data_24128c58c8d134796bf5e56b6d9b81f5
#
_entry.id   24128c58c8d134796bf5e56b6d9b81f5
#
_cell.length_a   1.000
_cell.length_b   1.000
_cell.length_c   1.000
_cell.angle_alpha   90.00
_cell.angle_beta   90.00
_cell.angle_gamma   90.00
#
_symmetry.space_group_name_H-M   'P 1'
#
loop_
_entity.id
_entity.type
_entity.pdbx_description
1 polymer ?
#
loop_
_entity_poly.entity_id
_entity_poly.type
_entity_poly.pdbx_seq_one_letter_code
_entity_poly.pdbx_strand_id
1 'polypeptide(L)'
;MPELWLYLGRQTGRREFFLPGRSHLWQIARKKVNRARMQIFYSGRVQGVGFRYTAKSVATGFEVTGTVRNLPDGRVELVAEGAKDELKAFSQGILESGLEHFIQKEDVSWGEAKNEFRGFEIVR
;
A
#
# COMPACT_ATOMS: atom_id res chain seq x y z
N MET A 1 15.46 -5.36 19.34
CA MET A 1 15.06 -5.11 18.79
C MET A 1 14.77 -4.52 18.46
N PRO A 2 14.73 -4.10 18.48
CA PRO A 2 14.19 -3.64 18.08
C PRO A 2 13.93 -3.31 17.31
N GLU A 3 13.85 -3.02 16.76
CA GLU A 3 13.41 -2.80 15.98
C GLU A 3 13.33 -3.34 15.00
N LEU A 4 13.75 -3.93 14.85
CA LEU A 4 13.68 -4.57 14.00
C LEU A 4 12.62 -5.10 13.99
N TRP A 5 12.14 -5.39 14.67
CA TRP A 5 11.14 -5.98 14.60
C TRP A 5 10.23 -5.25 14.27
N LEU A 6 10.33 -4.35 14.14
CA LEU A 6 9.50 -3.70 13.66
C LEU A 6 9.16 -4.19 12.59
N TYR A 7 9.69 -4.77 12.07
CA TYR A 7 9.39 -5.30 11.05
C TYR A 7 8.98 -6.43 11.23
N LEU A 8 9.35 -7.06 11.92
CA LEU A 8 8.97 -8.15 12.08
C LEU A 8 7.81 -8.14 12.51
N GLY A 9 7.45 -7.32 13.02
CA GLY A 9 6.32 -7.31 13.42
C GLY A 9 5.38 -7.40 12.61
N ARG A 10 5.50 -7.12 11.84
CA ARG A 10 4.63 -7.13 11.16
C ARG A 10 4.33 -8.27 11.02
N GLN A 11 4.81 -8.93 11.19
CA GLN A 11 4.43 -9.97 11.02
C GLN A 11 3.88 -10.34 12.05
N THR A 12 3.80 -9.82 12.92
CA THR A 12 3.20 -10.17 13.88
C THR A 12 2.54 -9.24 14.27
N GLY A 13 2.55 -8.61 14.12
CA GLY A 13 1.94 -7.74 14.45
C GLY A 13 2.38 -7.07 15.34
N ARG A 14 2.97 -7.07 15.58
CA ARG A 14 3.27 -6.49 16.06
C ARG A 14 3.76 -5.99 16.79
N ARG A 15 4.01 -5.80 17.06
CA ARG A 15 4.57 -5.11 17.59
C ARG A 15 4.11 -4.71 18.74
N GLU A 16 3.65 -5.25 19.42
CA GLU A 16 3.03 -4.89 20.30
C GLU A 16 3.51 -4.98 21.55
N PHE A 17 4.33 -5.34 21.89
CA PHE A 17 4.82 -5.46 23.05
C PHE A 17 5.37 -4.26 23.61
N PHE A 18 4.85 -3.16 23.51
CA PHE A 18 5.37 -2.00 24.04
C PHE A 18 5.23 -1.85 25.50
N LEU A 19 6.15 -1.16 26.13
CA LEU A 19 6.05 -0.78 27.52
C LEU A 19 4.95 0.25 27.69
N PRO A 20 4.16 0.13 28.74
CA PRO A 20 3.05 1.04 28.90
C PRO A 20 3.45 2.51 28.90
N GLY A 21 4.55 2.86 29.50
CA GLY A 21 4.94 4.24 29.54
C GLY A 21 5.36 4.81 28.24
N ARG A 22 5.54 3.94 27.24
CA ARG A 22 5.95 4.43 25.95
C ARG A 22 4.87 4.57 24.95
N SER A 23 3.69 4.10 25.23
CA SER A 23 2.64 4.12 24.22
C SER A 23 2.29 5.52 23.81
N HIS A 24 2.37 6.49 24.72
CA HIS A 24 2.07 7.87 24.36
C HIS A 24 3.09 8.40 23.37
N LEU A 25 4.37 8.15 23.59
CA LEU A 25 5.40 8.61 22.68
C LEU A 25 5.28 7.92 21.34
N TRP A 26 4.92 6.65 21.37
CA TRP A 26 4.74 5.92 20.14
C TRP A 26 3.64 6.55 19.29
N GLN A 27 2.54 6.94 19.92
CA GLN A 27 1.46 7.56 19.19
C GLN A 27 1.85 8.92 18.64
N ILE A 28 2.62 9.67 19.39
CA ILE A 28 3.08 10.96 18.91
C ILE A 28 3.98 10.77 17.71
N ALA A 29 4.86 9.78 17.75
CA ALA A 29 5.74 9.50 16.63
C ALA A 29 4.94 9.12 15.41
N ARG A 30 3.89 8.31 15.57
CA ARG A 30 3.07 7.93 14.44
C ARG A 30 2.39 9.12 13.80
N LYS A 31 1.98 10.08 14.60
CA LYS A 31 1.33 11.25 14.04
C LYS A 31 2.26 12.10 13.21
N LYS A 32 3.57 11.91 13.39
CA LYS A 32 4.53 12.66 12.63
C LYS A 32 4.99 11.93 11.37
N VAL A 33 4.48 10.73 11.13
CA VAL A 33 4.86 10.02 9.93
C VAL A 33 4.31 10.78 8.75
N ASN A 34 5.16 11.04 7.79
CA ASN A 34 4.74 11.71 6.58
C ASN A 34 3.93 10.76 5.74
N ARG A 35 2.72 11.14 5.48
CA ARG A 35 1.88 10.37 4.58
C ARG A 35 2.10 10.89 3.17
N ALA A 36 2.01 9.99 2.22
CA ALA A 36 2.21 10.32 0.83
C ALA A 36 1.09 9.71 0.00
N ARG A 37 1.00 10.16 -1.23
CA ARG A 37 0.07 9.61 -2.22
C ARG A 37 0.91 9.02 -3.33
N MET A 38 0.63 7.78 -3.66
CA MET A 38 1.31 7.05 -4.73
C MET A 38 0.28 6.75 -5.80
N GLN A 39 0.57 7.10 -7.03
CA GLN A 39 -0.29 6.77 -8.15
C GLN A 39 0.52 5.92 -9.12
N ILE A 40 -0.02 4.78 -9.50
CA ILE A 40 0.67 3.90 -10.43
C ILE A 40 -0.27 3.57 -11.57
N PHE A 41 0.22 3.72 -12.79
CA PHE A 41 -0.47 3.21 -13.96
C PHE A 41 0.27 1.96 -14.41
N TYR A 42 -0.44 0.85 -14.42
CA TYR A 42 0.11 -0.42 -14.87
C TYR A 42 -0.32 -0.66 -16.30
N SER A 43 0.63 -0.97 -17.16
CA SER A 43 0.37 -1.27 -18.56
C SER A 43 0.76 -2.70 -18.85
N GLY A 44 0.11 -3.29 -19.83
CA GLY A 44 0.36 -4.66 -20.22
C GLY A 44 -0.95 -5.43 -20.26
N ARG A 45 -0.87 -6.73 -20.00
CA ARG A 45 -2.07 -7.57 -19.99
C ARG A 45 -2.61 -7.59 -18.57
N VAL A 46 -2.99 -6.42 -18.08
CA VAL A 46 -3.33 -6.24 -16.67
C VAL A 46 -4.83 -6.29 -16.38
N GLN A 47 -5.66 -6.22 -17.40
CA GLN A 47 -7.11 -6.34 -17.19
C GLN A 47 -7.56 -7.77 -17.48
N GLY A 48 -8.55 -8.24 -16.75
CA GLY A 48 -9.06 -9.58 -16.97
C GLY A 48 -8.26 -10.68 -16.33
N VAL A 49 -7.31 -10.32 -15.45
CA VAL A 49 -6.46 -11.32 -14.80
C VAL A 49 -6.60 -11.26 -13.28
N GLY A 50 -7.64 -10.57 -12.78
CA GLY A 50 -7.86 -10.48 -11.34
C GLY A 50 -7.00 -9.44 -10.66
N PHE A 51 -6.46 -8.49 -11.42
CA PHE A 51 -5.52 -7.51 -10.87
C PHE A 51 -6.15 -6.73 -9.73
N ARG A 52 -7.37 -6.23 -9.93
CA ARG A 52 -7.99 -5.37 -8.92
C ARG A 52 -8.26 -6.10 -7.62
N TYR A 53 -8.73 -7.34 -7.73
CA TYR A 53 -8.97 -8.16 -6.54
C TYR A 53 -7.67 -8.50 -5.83
N THR A 54 -6.63 -8.82 -6.60
CA THR A 54 -5.35 -9.14 -6.00
C THR A 54 -4.77 -7.93 -5.30
N ALA A 55 -4.84 -6.75 -5.94
CA ALA A 55 -4.33 -5.54 -5.31
C ALA A 55 -5.07 -5.23 -4.02
N LYS A 56 -6.39 -5.38 -4.02
CA LYS A 56 -7.17 -5.15 -2.82
C LYS A 56 -6.80 -6.15 -1.72
N SER A 57 -6.58 -7.40 -2.10
CA SER A 57 -6.20 -8.41 -1.14
C SER A 57 -4.84 -8.13 -0.54
N VAL A 58 -3.88 -7.73 -1.38
CA VAL A 58 -2.55 -7.39 -0.88
C VAL A 58 -2.63 -6.20 0.06
N ALA A 59 -3.51 -5.24 -0.24
CA ALA A 59 -3.64 -4.04 0.60
C ALA A 59 -4.02 -4.36 2.03
N THR A 60 -4.68 -5.49 2.27
CA THR A 60 -5.05 -5.84 3.64
C THR A 60 -3.85 -6.10 4.53
N GLY A 61 -2.69 -6.34 3.95
CA GLY A 61 -1.48 -6.56 4.73
C GLY A 61 -0.68 -5.31 5.01
N PHE A 62 -1.18 -4.14 4.60
CA PHE A 62 -0.43 -2.90 4.75
C PHE A 62 -1.35 -1.81 5.23
N GLU A 63 -0.78 -0.78 5.83
CA GLU A 63 -1.57 0.36 6.30
C GLU A 63 -1.68 1.37 5.18
N VAL A 64 -2.49 1.05 4.21
CA VAL A 64 -2.70 1.91 3.05
C VAL A 64 -4.20 2.03 2.78
N THR A 65 -4.58 3.14 2.20
CA THR A 65 -5.94 3.36 1.71
C THR A 65 -5.84 3.77 0.25
N GLY A 66 -6.91 3.60 -0.48
CA GLY A 66 -6.86 4.01 -1.88
C GLY A 66 -7.88 3.30 -2.75
N THR A 67 -7.62 3.32 -4.03
CA THR A 67 -8.51 2.72 -5.02
C THR A 67 -7.70 2.07 -6.13
N VAL A 68 -8.32 1.12 -6.80
CA VAL A 68 -7.77 0.52 -8.00
C VAL A 68 -8.90 0.38 -9.01
N ARG A 69 -8.62 0.73 -10.26
CA ARG A 69 -9.65 0.65 -11.30
C ARG A 69 -9.03 0.36 -12.65
N ASN A 70 -9.84 -0.22 -13.51
CA ASN A 70 -9.47 -0.41 -14.91
C ASN A 70 -9.75 0.88 -15.66
N LEU A 71 -8.86 1.23 -16.58
CA LEU A 71 -9.07 2.38 -17.44
C LEU A 71 -9.53 1.93 -18.81
N PRO A 72 -10.22 2.81 -19.55
CA PRO A 72 -10.70 2.42 -20.88
C PRO A 72 -9.60 2.04 -21.87
N ASP A 73 -8.38 2.54 -21.66
CA ASP A 73 -7.28 2.26 -22.58
C ASP A 73 -6.54 0.98 -22.24
N GLY A 74 -7.05 0.19 -21.32
CA GLY A 74 -6.44 -1.09 -20.98
C GLY A 74 -5.52 -1.08 -19.80
N ARG A 75 -5.18 0.09 -19.28
CA ARG A 75 -4.31 0.16 -18.10
C ARG A 75 -5.13 -0.02 -16.84
N VAL A 76 -4.41 -0.25 -15.75
CA VAL A 76 -4.99 -0.25 -14.41
C VAL A 76 -4.38 0.91 -13.65
N GLU A 77 -5.22 1.69 -13.01
CA GLU A 77 -4.76 2.80 -12.19
C GLU A 77 -4.92 2.45 -10.73
N LEU A 78 -3.86 2.63 -9.96
CA LEU A 78 -3.87 2.41 -8.53
C LEU A 78 -3.47 3.71 -7.87
N VAL A 79 -4.27 4.15 -6.89
CA VAL A 79 -3.94 5.31 -6.09
C VAL A 79 -3.97 4.85 -4.65
N ALA A 80 -2.90 5.08 -3.92
CA ALA A 80 -2.83 4.65 -2.53
C ALA A 80 -2.18 5.72 -1.69
N GLU A 81 -2.60 5.79 -0.44
CA GLU A 81 -2.06 6.75 0.51
C GLU A 81 -1.66 6.05 1.78
N GLY A 82 -0.62 6.54 2.40
CA GLY A 82 -0.10 5.99 3.63
C GLY A 82 1.31 6.47 3.85
N ALA A 83 1.99 5.86 4.81
CA ALA A 83 3.40 6.12 5.00
C ALA A 83 4.15 5.63 3.77
N LYS A 84 5.18 6.36 3.39
CA LYS A 84 5.90 6.05 2.17
C LYS A 84 6.48 4.64 2.20
N ASP A 85 6.98 4.21 3.35
CA ASP A 85 7.51 2.85 3.47
C ASP A 85 6.44 1.81 3.24
N GLU A 86 5.23 2.05 3.76
CA GLU A 86 4.12 1.13 3.57
C GLU A 86 3.71 1.09 2.12
N LEU A 87 3.70 2.23 1.46
CA LEU A 87 3.32 2.28 0.05
C LEU A 87 4.31 1.53 -0.82
N LYS A 88 5.60 1.67 -0.53
CA LYS A 88 6.61 0.95 -1.30
C LYS A 88 6.50 -0.54 -1.08
N ALA A 89 6.29 -0.95 0.16
CA ALA A 89 6.13 -2.38 0.46
C ALA A 89 4.86 -2.93 -0.19
N PHE A 90 3.80 -2.14 -0.20
CA PHE A 90 2.56 -2.52 -0.84
C PHE A 90 2.76 -2.75 -2.34
N SER A 91 3.43 -1.83 -3.03
CA SER A 91 3.65 -1.99 -4.46
C SER A 91 4.51 -3.21 -4.75
N GLN A 92 5.50 -3.48 -3.89
CA GLN A 92 6.31 -4.67 -4.06
C GLN A 92 5.47 -5.94 -3.83
N GLY A 93 4.57 -5.89 -2.86
CA GLY A 93 3.68 -7.02 -2.60
C GLY A 93 2.79 -7.34 -3.78
N ILE A 94 2.35 -6.31 -4.50
CA ILE A 94 1.56 -6.53 -5.70
C ILE A 94 2.37 -7.30 -6.74
N LEU A 95 3.63 -6.91 -6.94
CA LEU A 95 4.48 -7.63 -7.88
C LEU A 95 4.69 -9.08 -7.46
N GLU A 96 4.90 -9.28 -6.16
CA GLU A 96 5.18 -10.61 -5.65
C GLU A 96 3.96 -11.51 -5.62
N SER A 97 2.79 -10.96 -5.83
CA SER A 97 1.56 -11.75 -5.81
C SER A 97 1.34 -12.54 -7.11
N GLY A 98 2.26 -12.43 -8.05
CA GLY A 98 2.12 -13.12 -9.33
C GLY A 98 1.68 -12.22 -10.46
N LEU A 99 1.29 -10.99 -10.17
CA LEU A 99 0.82 -10.08 -11.21
C LEU A 99 1.96 -9.56 -12.08
N GLU A 100 3.18 -9.72 -11.62
CA GLU A 100 4.33 -9.22 -12.35
C GLU A 100 4.38 -9.76 -13.78
N HIS A 101 3.92 -10.98 -13.97
CA HIS A 101 3.95 -11.60 -15.30
C HIS A 101 3.09 -10.85 -16.32
N PHE A 102 2.13 -10.09 -15.84
CA PHE A 102 1.20 -9.41 -16.75
C PHE A 102 1.54 -7.93 -16.92
N ILE A 103 2.49 -7.43 -16.15
CA ILE A 103 2.81 -6.01 -16.15
C ILE A 103 3.99 -5.78 -17.07
N GLN A 104 3.81 -4.88 -18.03
CA GLN A 104 4.90 -4.49 -18.92
C GLN A 104 5.54 -3.20 -18.47
N LYS A 105 4.78 -2.34 -17.81
CA LYS A 105 5.30 -1.05 -17.40
C LYS A 105 4.54 -0.54 -16.19
N GLU A 106 5.26 0.10 -15.29
CA GLU A 106 4.69 0.80 -14.14
C GLU A 106 5.10 2.25 -14.22
N ASP A 107 4.13 3.15 -14.28
CA ASP A 107 4.41 4.57 -14.20
C ASP A 107 4.01 5.03 -12.82
N VAL A 108 4.97 5.37 -11.99
CA VAL A 108 4.74 5.72 -10.60
C VAL A 108 4.95 7.21 -10.40
N SER A 109 4.01 7.86 -9.75
CA SER A 109 4.20 9.25 -9.36
C SER A 109 3.80 9.40 -7.89
N TRP A 110 4.42 10.38 -7.25
CA TRP A 110 4.25 10.62 -5.83
C TRP A 110 3.72 12.02 -5.60
N GLY A 111 2.93 12.16 -4.56
CA GLY A 111 2.40 13.45 -4.19
C GLY A 111 2.03 13.44 -2.71
N GLU A 112 1.35 14.46 -2.30
CA GLU A 112 0.92 14.58 -0.92
C GLU A 112 -0.40 13.87 -0.71
N ALA A 113 -0.55 13.25 0.45
CA ALA A 113 -1.78 12.57 0.79
C ALA A 113 -2.90 13.59 0.95
N LYS A 114 -4.06 13.24 0.45
CA LYS A 114 -5.25 14.08 0.58
C LYS A 114 -6.20 13.57 1.64
N ASN A 115 -5.93 12.36 2.13
CA ASN A 115 -6.69 11.75 3.22
C ASN A 115 -8.18 11.64 2.90
N GLU A 116 -8.48 11.28 1.65
CA GLU A 116 -9.86 11.18 1.18
C GLU A 116 -10.39 9.75 1.19
N PHE A 117 -9.53 8.76 1.37
CA PHE A 117 -9.95 7.37 1.27
C PHE A 117 -10.22 6.80 2.65
N ARG A 118 -11.17 5.87 2.73
CA ARG A 118 -11.47 5.21 3.98
C ARG A 118 -10.99 3.79 4.04
N GLY A 119 -10.61 3.21 2.98
CA GLY A 119 -10.12 1.86 2.92
C GLY A 119 -9.53 1.67 1.56
N PHE A 120 -9.39 0.43 1.12
CA PHE A 120 -8.89 0.18 -0.22
C PHE A 120 -10.00 -0.47 -1.01
N GLU A 121 -10.43 0.20 -2.08
CA GLU A 121 -11.62 -0.20 -2.81
C GLU A 121 -11.37 -0.37 -4.29
N ILE A 122 -12.11 -1.28 -4.89
CA ILE A 122 -12.14 -1.41 -6.34
C ILE A 122 -13.21 -0.45 -6.84
N VAL A 123 -12.85 0.42 -7.77
CA VAL A 123 -13.80 1.39 -8.31
C VAL A 123 -13.82 1.30 -9.81
N ARG A 124 -14.77 1.99 -10.41
CA ARG A 124 -14.88 1.98 -11.85
C ARG A 124 -14.27 3.16 -12.51
#